data_533ba9836638581a842bba4d004415b8
#
_entry.id   533ba9836638581a842bba4d004415b8
#
_cell.length_a   1.000
_cell.length_b   1.000
_cell.length_c   1.000
_cell.angle_alpha   90.00
_cell.angle_beta   90.00
_cell.angle_gamma   90.00
#
_symmetry.space_group_name_H-M   'P 1'
#
loop_
_entity.id
_entity.type
_entity.pdbx_description
1 polymer ?
#
loop_
_entity_poly.entity_id
_entity_poly.type
_entity_poly.pdbx_seq_one_letter_code
_entity_poly.pdbx_strand_id
1 'polypeptide(L)'
;LNDIISTFNDLYYKIQISHNICLADVRNICLKSYNNSVVCDVDGGAPEIYYEILERDCGHFAVLKIERNSHEIIYESVNAHFAAIALFLFLSRHQIKKTDNDIEIEEFIKKEIAHGNIDLARQVIAENFGEKTISFEKNVFDKISVITLSTNKIDIFYHGNTILFCSEFNKPDLERGYLIAFNKCRMINIYHKIMVNITNIIPDVNENENRKLKYLFLVGAMEK
;
A
#
# COMPACT_ATOMS: atom_id res chain seq x y z
N LEU A 1 -18.44 16.31 -5.37
CA LEU A 1 -17.90 15.35 -6.35
C LEU A 1 -16.84 15.97 -7.27
N ASN A 2 -17.04 17.21 -7.75
CA ASN A 2 -16.02 17.91 -8.55
C ASN A 2 -14.69 18.04 -7.82
N ASP A 3 -14.72 18.27 -6.52
CA ASP A 3 -13.52 18.34 -5.68
C ASP A 3 -12.76 17.00 -5.63
N ILE A 4 -13.49 15.88 -5.65
CA ILE A 4 -12.88 14.53 -5.71
C ILE A 4 -12.10 14.37 -7.00
N ILE A 5 -12.73 14.69 -8.14
CA ILE A 5 -12.11 14.57 -9.46
C ILE A 5 -10.91 15.49 -9.58
N SER A 6 -11.05 16.76 -9.15
CA SER A 6 -9.95 17.74 -9.14
C SER A 6 -8.78 17.25 -8.29
N THR A 7 -9.07 16.83 -7.06
CA THR A 7 -8.04 16.33 -6.13
C THR A 7 -7.31 15.10 -6.71
N PHE A 8 -8.05 14.13 -7.22
CA PHE A 8 -7.45 12.92 -7.80
C PHE A 8 -6.55 13.26 -9.00
N ASN A 9 -7.01 14.13 -9.90
CA ASN A 9 -6.25 14.55 -11.07
C ASN A 9 -4.98 15.32 -10.66
N ASP A 10 -5.07 16.21 -9.66
CA ASP A 10 -3.92 16.94 -9.13
C ASP A 10 -2.88 16.00 -8.53
N LEU A 11 -3.31 15.00 -7.76
CA LEU A 11 -2.42 13.98 -7.19
C LEU A 11 -1.76 13.17 -8.30
N TYR A 12 -2.56 12.69 -9.25
CA TYR A 12 -2.10 11.91 -10.38
C TYR A 12 -1.01 12.67 -11.17
N TYR A 13 -1.29 13.94 -11.52
CA TYR A 13 -0.38 14.75 -12.31
C TYR A 13 0.92 15.09 -11.57
N LYS A 14 0.82 15.52 -10.30
CA LYS A 14 1.98 15.96 -9.50
C LYS A 14 2.87 14.80 -9.08
N ILE A 15 2.30 13.64 -8.79
CA ILE A 15 3.09 12.47 -8.37
C ILE A 15 3.79 11.81 -9.56
N GLN A 16 3.20 11.79 -10.76
CA GLN A 16 3.90 11.36 -11.97
C GLN A 16 5.11 12.23 -12.31
N ILE A 17 5.02 13.55 -12.04
CA ILE A 17 6.10 14.50 -12.34
C ILE A 17 7.22 14.44 -11.29
N SER A 18 6.94 14.04 -10.06
CA SER A 18 7.96 13.87 -9.03
C SER A 18 8.82 12.63 -9.29
N HIS A 19 9.82 12.77 -10.10
CA HIS A 19 10.72 11.75 -10.68
C HIS A 19 11.32 10.68 -9.75
N ASN A 20 10.91 10.63 -8.47
CA ASN A 20 11.43 9.68 -7.49
C ASN A 20 10.54 8.47 -7.20
N ILE A 21 9.34 8.42 -7.80
CA ILE A 21 8.42 7.29 -7.61
C ILE A 21 8.11 6.74 -9.00
N CYS A 22 8.70 5.60 -9.32
CA CYS A 22 8.40 4.90 -10.56
C CYS A 22 7.01 4.26 -10.43
N LEU A 23 5.96 5.08 -10.57
CA LEU A 23 4.63 4.57 -10.82
C LEU A 23 4.64 4.07 -12.25
N ALA A 24 4.35 2.81 -12.46
CA ALA A 24 4.06 2.32 -13.80
C ALA A 24 2.94 3.17 -14.39
N ASP A 25 3.00 3.42 -15.69
CA ASP A 25 1.97 4.11 -16.44
C ASP A 25 0.58 3.71 -15.97
N VAL A 26 -0.06 4.55 -15.17
CA VAL A 26 -1.49 4.43 -14.86
C VAL A 26 -2.20 4.92 -16.12
N ARG A 27 -2.08 4.11 -17.19
CA ARG A 27 -2.74 4.39 -18.45
C ARG A 27 -4.22 4.11 -18.25
N ASN A 28 -5.05 5.06 -18.64
CA ASN A 28 -6.48 4.88 -18.77
C ASN A 28 -7.30 4.85 -17.47
N ILE A 29 -6.94 5.62 -16.43
CA ILE A 29 -7.89 5.92 -15.36
C ILE A 29 -8.83 7.00 -15.87
N CYS A 30 -10.09 6.66 -16.03
CA CYS A 30 -11.16 7.59 -16.38
C CYS A 30 -12.08 7.78 -15.18
N LEU A 31 -12.18 9.02 -14.67
CA LEU A 31 -13.14 9.37 -13.63
C LEU A 31 -14.40 9.94 -14.26
N LYS A 32 -15.53 9.35 -13.95
CA LYS A 32 -16.85 9.80 -14.41
C LYS A 32 -17.73 10.16 -13.21
N SER A 33 -18.29 11.36 -13.20
CA SER A 33 -19.22 11.79 -12.17
C SER A 33 -20.64 11.32 -12.53
N TYR A 34 -21.32 10.78 -11.53
CA TYR A 34 -22.73 10.46 -11.53
C TYR A 34 -23.41 11.25 -10.39
N ASN A 35 -24.73 11.09 -10.22
CA ASN A 35 -25.52 11.91 -9.29
C ASN A 35 -24.90 12.06 -7.89
N ASN A 36 -24.50 10.96 -7.28
CA ASN A 36 -23.93 10.93 -5.93
C ASN A 36 -22.62 10.12 -5.85
N SER A 37 -21.99 9.84 -6.98
CA SER A 37 -20.75 9.07 -7.00
C SER A 37 -19.79 9.50 -8.11
N VAL A 38 -18.52 9.15 -7.92
CA VAL A 38 -17.46 9.22 -8.92
C VAL A 38 -17.00 7.79 -9.20
N VAL A 39 -17.22 7.33 -10.43
CA VAL A 39 -16.75 6.01 -10.87
C VAL A 39 -15.38 6.14 -11.50
N CYS A 40 -14.47 5.29 -11.07
CA CYS A 40 -13.14 5.15 -11.64
C CYS A 40 -13.10 3.87 -12.48
N ASP A 41 -13.01 4.06 -13.79
CA ASP A 41 -12.85 3.00 -14.78
C ASP A 41 -11.35 2.84 -15.08
N VAL A 42 -10.86 1.61 -14.96
CA VAL A 42 -9.47 1.25 -15.26
C VAL A 42 -9.55 0.38 -16.51
N ASP A 43 -9.00 0.84 -17.63
CA ASP A 43 -8.91 0.13 -18.91
C ASP A 43 -10.02 0.26 -19.95
N GLY A 44 -11.04 1.13 -19.80
CA GLY A 44 -11.94 1.51 -20.90
C GLY A 44 -12.79 0.40 -21.55
N GLY A 45 -12.93 -0.75 -20.90
CA GLY A 45 -13.82 -1.85 -21.24
C GLY A 45 -14.90 -2.05 -20.18
N ALA A 46 -15.82 -3.00 -20.34
CA ALA A 46 -16.73 -3.38 -19.27
C ALA A 46 -15.92 -4.18 -18.21
N PRO A 47 -15.36 -3.52 -17.19
CA PRO A 47 -14.40 -4.16 -16.31
C PRO A 47 -15.14 -5.08 -15.35
N GLU A 48 -14.58 -6.25 -15.14
CA GLU A 48 -15.04 -7.12 -14.04
C GLU A 48 -14.81 -6.45 -12.68
N ILE A 49 -13.86 -5.50 -12.61
CA ILE A 49 -13.49 -4.75 -11.41
C ILE A 49 -13.45 -3.27 -11.75
N TYR A 50 -14.17 -2.45 -10.99
CA TYR A 50 -14.09 -1.00 -11.02
C TYR A 50 -14.17 -0.42 -9.61
N TYR A 51 -13.92 0.87 -9.47
CA TYR A 51 -13.90 1.55 -8.18
C TYR A 51 -14.89 2.71 -8.20
N GLU A 52 -15.48 2.99 -7.04
CA GLU A 52 -16.45 4.06 -6.89
C GLU A 52 -16.20 4.82 -5.59
N ILE A 53 -16.28 6.15 -5.66
CA ILE A 53 -16.41 6.98 -4.47
C ILE A 53 -17.87 7.39 -4.39
N LEU A 54 -18.58 6.84 -3.42
CA LEU A 54 -19.99 7.10 -3.17
C LEU A 54 -20.15 8.14 -2.06
N GLU A 55 -20.84 9.23 -2.34
CA GLU A 55 -21.31 10.18 -1.33
C GLU A 55 -22.58 9.61 -0.68
N ARG A 56 -22.50 9.37 0.62
CA ARG A 56 -23.59 8.90 1.47
C ARG A 56 -24.23 10.04 2.23
N ASP A 57 -25.29 9.76 2.95
CA ASP A 57 -25.97 10.70 3.83
C ASP A 57 -24.99 11.40 4.78
N CYS A 58 -25.25 12.67 5.07
CA CYS A 58 -24.45 13.51 6.00
C CYS A 58 -23.02 13.82 5.55
N GLY A 59 -22.71 13.77 4.24
CA GLY A 59 -21.38 14.14 3.75
C GLY A 59 -20.29 13.09 4.04
N HIS A 60 -20.68 11.85 4.24
CA HIS A 60 -19.77 10.73 4.33
C HIS A 60 -19.43 10.17 2.94
N PHE A 61 -18.19 9.83 2.72
CA PHE A 61 -17.69 9.24 1.48
C PHE A 61 -17.19 7.84 1.73
N ALA A 62 -17.66 6.88 0.92
CA ALA A 62 -17.16 5.51 0.90
C ALA A 62 -16.43 5.25 -0.41
N VAL A 63 -15.22 4.71 -0.33
CA VAL A 63 -14.48 4.19 -1.48
C VAL A 63 -14.75 2.71 -1.60
N LEU A 64 -15.31 2.30 -2.71
CA LEU A 64 -15.77 0.95 -2.98
C LEU A 64 -14.88 0.30 -4.04
N LYS A 65 -14.52 -0.94 -3.83
CA LYS A 65 -14.09 -1.86 -4.88
C LYS A 65 -15.30 -2.69 -5.27
N ILE A 66 -15.64 -2.67 -6.54
CA ILE A 66 -16.77 -3.41 -7.09
C ILE A 66 -16.21 -4.47 -8.02
N GLU A 67 -16.47 -5.72 -7.71
CA GLU A 67 -16.04 -6.88 -8.48
C GLU A 67 -17.24 -7.75 -8.77
N ARG A 68 -17.67 -7.82 -10.04
CA ARG A 68 -18.91 -8.47 -10.47
C ARG A 68 -20.11 -7.90 -9.70
N ASN A 69 -20.71 -8.66 -8.80
CA ASN A 69 -21.83 -8.22 -7.95
C ASN A 69 -21.44 -8.01 -6.48
N SER A 70 -20.14 -8.05 -6.16
CA SER A 70 -19.63 -7.84 -4.81
C SER A 70 -19.19 -6.39 -4.65
N HIS A 71 -19.59 -5.76 -3.54
CA HIS A 71 -19.20 -4.40 -3.16
C HIS A 71 -18.39 -4.49 -1.87
N GLU A 72 -17.13 -4.11 -1.93
CA GLU A 72 -16.22 -4.06 -0.79
C GLU A 72 -15.89 -2.61 -0.46
N ILE A 73 -16.16 -2.18 0.78
CA ILE A 73 -15.72 -0.86 1.26
C ILE A 73 -14.24 -0.98 1.61
N ILE A 74 -13.40 -0.24 0.91
CA ILE A 74 -11.96 -0.22 1.14
C ILE A 74 -11.51 0.99 1.97
N TYR A 75 -12.33 2.05 2.05
CA TYR A 75 -12.05 3.23 2.85
C TYR A 75 -13.33 4.04 3.11
N GLU A 76 -13.39 4.74 4.25
CA GLU A 76 -14.46 5.69 4.59
C GLU A 76 -13.90 6.96 5.23
N SER A 77 -14.46 8.11 4.87
CA SER A 77 -14.11 9.41 5.42
C SER A 77 -15.28 10.40 5.38
N VAL A 78 -15.25 11.40 6.25
CA VAL A 78 -16.14 12.56 6.19
C VAL A 78 -15.58 13.65 5.25
N ASN A 79 -14.45 13.43 4.62
CA ASN A 79 -13.77 14.40 3.77
C ASN A 79 -13.57 13.83 2.36
N ALA A 80 -14.11 14.53 1.36
CA ALA A 80 -14.02 14.18 -0.05
C ALA A 80 -12.56 14.04 -0.53
N HIS A 81 -11.66 14.91 -0.05
CA HIS A 81 -10.24 14.88 -0.43
C HIS A 81 -9.57 13.59 0.06
N PHE A 82 -9.89 13.12 1.27
CA PHE A 82 -9.32 11.87 1.77
C PHE A 82 -9.87 10.64 1.04
N ALA A 83 -11.11 10.66 0.59
CA ALA A 83 -11.63 9.62 -0.28
C ALA A 83 -10.91 9.57 -1.64
N ALA A 84 -10.61 10.74 -2.23
CA ALA A 84 -9.82 10.83 -3.46
C ALA A 84 -8.38 10.34 -3.25
N ILE A 85 -7.73 10.73 -2.14
CA ILE A 85 -6.39 10.25 -1.77
C ILE A 85 -6.40 8.73 -1.59
N ALA A 86 -7.40 8.19 -0.88
CA ALA A 86 -7.52 6.75 -0.63
C ALA A 86 -7.63 5.96 -1.94
N LEU A 87 -8.48 6.39 -2.85
CA LEU A 87 -8.61 5.78 -4.18
C LEU A 87 -7.28 5.86 -4.95
N PHE A 88 -6.64 7.04 -4.97
CA PHE A 88 -5.35 7.23 -5.62
C PHE A 88 -4.28 6.29 -5.06
N LEU A 89 -4.13 6.20 -3.74
CA LEU A 89 -3.16 5.33 -3.07
C LEU A 89 -3.46 3.86 -3.34
N PHE A 90 -4.73 3.46 -3.28
CA PHE A 90 -5.14 2.10 -3.54
C PHE A 90 -4.81 1.65 -4.96
N LEU A 91 -5.07 2.48 -5.95
CA LEU A 91 -4.73 2.19 -7.35
C LEU A 91 -3.22 2.19 -7.57
N SER A 92 -2.50 3.17 -7.01
CA SER A 92 -1.07 3.33 -7.18
C SER A 92 -0.27 2.16 -6.61
N ARG A 93 -0.71 1.53 -5.51
CA ARG A 93 0.02 0.43 -4.85
C ARG A 93 0.35 -0.74 -5.78
N HIS A 94 -0.50 -1.02 -6.76
CA HIS A 94 -0.32 -2.11 -7.73
C HIS A 94 0.55 -1.72 -8.93
N GLN A 95 0.85 -0.43 -9.07
CA GLN A 95 1.58 0.14 -10.20
C GLN A 95 3.05 0.44 -9.87
N ILE A 96 3.48 0.21 -8.63
CA ILE A 96 4.83 0.54 -8.19
C ILE A 96 5.83 -0.49 -8.70
N LYS A 97 6.65 -0.07 -9.66
CA LYS A 97 7.75 -0.91 -10.17
C LYS A 97 8.90 -0.95 -9.17
N LYS A 98 9.63 -2.04 -9.20
CA LYS A 98 10.91 -2.18 -8.52
C LYS A 98 11.97 -1.42 -9.31
N THR A 99 12.89 -0.78 -8.59
CA THR A 99 14.12 -0.24 -9.17
C THR A 99 15.15 -1.36 -9.36
N ASP A 100 16.19 -1.10 -10.14
CA ASP A 100 17.29 -2.07 -10.30
C ASP A 100 17.93 -2.41 -8.94
N ASN A 101 18.11 -1.41 -8.07
CA ASN A 101 18.60 -1.61 -6.70
C ASN A 101 17.66 -2.49 -5.85
N ASP A 102 16.34 -2.34 -6.00
CA ASP A 102 15.38 -3.23 -5.30
C ASP A 102 15.55 -4.68 -5.75
N ILE A 103 15.79 -4.89 -7.05
CA ILE A 103 16.01 -6.23 -7.64
C ILE A 103 17.32 -6.83 -7.12
N GLU A 104 18.41 -6.05 -7.11
CA GLU A 104 19.70 -6.49 -6.59
C GLU A 104 19.62 -6.91 -5.11
N ILE A 105 18.93 -6.13 -4.28
CA ILE A 105 18.72 -6.45 -2.87
C ILE A 105 17.89 -7.73 -2.70
N GLU A 106 16.82 -7.91 -3.49
CA GLU A 106 16.03 -9.14 -3.45
C GLU A 106 16.85 -10.39 -3.82
N GLU A 107 17.69 -10.30 -4.85
CA GLU A 107 18.56 -11.41 -5.23
C GLU A 107 19.62 -11.70 -4.15
N PHE A 108 20.14 -10.68 -3.50
CA PHE A 108 21.02 -10.84 -2.34
C PHE A 108 20.30 -11.57 -1.20
N ILE A 109 19.09 -11.13 -0.82
CA ILE A 109 18.29 -11.77 0.25
C ILE A 109 18.04 -13.25 -0.09
N LYS A 110 17.62 -13.57 -1.32
CA LYS A 110 17.41 -14.95 -1.76
C LYS A 110 18.68 -15.81 -1.59
N LYS A 111 19.80 -15.29 -2.07
CA LYS A 111 21.09 -15.95 -2.00
C LYS A 111 21.50 -16.25 -0.56
N GLU A 112 21.42 -15.25 0.33
CA GLU A 112 21.84 -15.41 1.72
C GLU A 112 20.91 -16.36 2.48
N ILE A 113 19.60 -16.31 2.26
CA ILE A 113 18.66 -17.28 2.86
C ILE A 113 18.96 -18.72 2.36
N ALA A 114 19.23 -18.90 1.07
CA ALA A 114 19.58 -20.21 0.51
C ALA A 114 20.88 -20.80 1.13
N HIS A 115 21.81 -19.94 1.54
CA HIS A 115 23.03 -20.35 2.24
C HIS A 115 22.87 -20.46 3.76
N GLY A 116 21.69 -20.19 4.31
CA GLY A 116 21.43 -20.20 5.77
C GLY A 116 21.88 -18.95 6.52
N ASN A 117 22.31 -17.91 5.80
CA ASN A 117 22.82 -16.65 6.36
C ASN A 117 21.69 -15.66 6.67
N ILE A 118 20.75 -16.08 7.54
CA ILE A 118 19.54 -15.30 7.86
C ILE A 118 19.87 -13.91 8.42
N ASP A 119 20.92 -13.82 9.22
CA ASP A 119 21.31 -12.55 9.85
C ASP A 119 21.80 -11.51 8.83
N LEU A 120 22.45 -11.94 7.75
CA LEU A 120 22.82 -11.03 6.67
C LEU A 120 21.58 -10.52 5.89
N ALA A 121 20.58 -11.38 5.68
CA ALA A 121 19.31 -10.95 5.08
C ALA A 121 18.58 -9.93 5.98
N ARG A 122 18.57 -10.14 7.31
CA ARG A 122 18.02 -9.17 8.27
C ARG A 122 18.77 -7.86 8.25
N GLN A 123 20.11 -7.94 8.27
CA GLN A 123 20.96 -6.77 8.28
C GLN A 123 20.71 -5.89 7.04
N VAL A 124 20.68 -6.46 5.84
CA VAL A 124 20.47 -5.67 4.62
C VAL A 124 19.11 -4.99 4.61
N ILE A 125 18.06 -5.64 5.12
CA ILE A 125 16.73 -5.02 5.22
C ILE A 125 16.78 -3.88 6.25
N ALA A 126 17.38 -4.08 7.42
CA ALA A 126 17.49 -3.07 8.46
C ALA A 126 18.31 -1.86 8.01
N GLU A 127 19.40 -2.06 7.29
CA GLU A 127 20.24 -0.98 6.75
C GLU A 127 19.50 -0.14 5.70
N ASN A 128 18.65 -0.76 4.86
CA ASN A 128 17.90 -0.04 3.83
C ASN A 128 16.69 0.73 4.38
N PHE A 129 16.06 0.25 5.45
CA PHE A 129 14.77 0.81 5.90
C PHE A 129 14.79 1.35 7.33
N GLY A 130 15.79 0.97 8.12
CA GLY A 130 15.96 1.40 9.51
C GLY A 130 14.98 0.75 10.49
N GLU A 131 15.34 0.80 11.76
CA GLU A 131 14.57 0.23 12.86
C GLU A 131 13.18 0.85 13.08
N LYS A 132 12.94 2.04 12.52
CA LYS A 132 11.61 2.68 12.57
C LYS A 132 10.59 1.96 11.70
N THR A 133 11.03 1.23 10.68
CA THR A 133 10.18 0.57 9.68
C THR A 133 9.99 -0.91 9.95
N ILE A 134 11.01 -1.58 10.49
CA ILE A 134 11.02 -3.03 10.69
C ILE A 134 11.42 -3.43 12.10
N SER A 135 10.92 -4.58 12.55
CA SER A 135 11.32 -5.26 13.80
C SER A 135 11.50 -6.76 13.54
N PHE A 136 12.57 -7.36 14.04
CA PHE A 136 12.88 -8.80 13.91
C PHE A 136 12.73 -9.58 15.22
N GLU A 137 12.46 -8.92 16.33
CA GLU A 137 12.44 -9.55 17.64
C GLU A 137 11.03 -9.72 18.20
N LYS A 138 10.19 -8.74 17.94
CA LYS A 138 8.82 -8.70 18.50
C LYS A 138 7.86 -8.02 17.55
N ASN A 139 6.59 -8.32 17.73
CA ASN A 139 5.52 -7.62 17.05
C ASN A 139 5.40 -6.19 17.59
N VAL A 140 5.59 -5.20 16.72
CA VAL A 140 5.59 -3.78 17.07
C VAL A 140 4.54 -3.06 16.24
N PHE A 141 3.75 -2.22 16.93
CA PHE A 141 2.76 -1.37 16.28
C PHE A 141 3.42 -0.44 15.26
N ASP A 142 2.74 -0.26 14.10
CA ASP A 142 3.16 0.60 12.98
C ASP A 142 4.51 0.24 12.32
N LYS A 143 5.00 -0.98 12.54
CA LYS A 143 6.17 -1.53 11.86
C LYS A 143 5.85 -2.85 11.15
N ILE A 144 6.65 -3.18 10.17
CA ILE A 144 6.70 -4.56 9.66
C ILE A 144 7.43 -5.41 10.69
N SER A 145 6.74 -6.38 11.25
CA SER A 145 7.29 -7.24 12.29
C SER A 145 7.50 -8.64 11.75
N VAL A 146 8.73 -9.11 11.79
CA VAL A 146 9.16 -10.41 11.28
C VAL A 146 9.46 -11.33 12.46
N ILE A 147 8.62 -12.32 12.68
CA ILE A 147 8.76 -13.26 13.79
C ILE A 147 9.19 -14.62 13.25
N THR A 148 10.41 -15.02 13.58
CA THR A 148 10.91 -16.35 13.23
C THR A 148 10.47 -17.33 14.29
N LEU A 149 9.57 -18.26 13.93
CA LEU A 149 9.00 -19.25 14.84
C LEU A 149 9.87 -20.50 14.99
N SER A 150 10.64 -20.83 13.94
CA SER A 150 11.59 -21.95 13.92
C SER A 150 12.60 -21.73 12.78
N THR A 151 13.53 -22.66 12.59
CA THR A 151 14.54 -22.61 11.53
C THR A 151 13.96 -22.43 10.11
N ASN A 152 12.68 -22.81 9.89
CA ASN A 152 12.05 -22.77 8.56
C ASN A 152 10.70 -22.04 8.55
N LYS A 153 10.27 -21.44 9.66
CA LYS A 153 8.96 -20.80 9.78
C LYS A 153 9.07 -19.35 10.17
N ILE A 154 8.31 -18.51 9.50
CA ILE A 154 8.30 -17.07 9.65
C ILE A 154 6.89 -16.52 9.49
N ASP A 155 6.51 -15.61 10.38
CA ASP A 155 5.29 -14.84 10.25
C ASP A 155 5.62 -13.36 10.11
N ILE A 156 4.90 -12.67 9.25
CA ILE A 156 5.05 -11.24 9.00
C ILE A 156 3.77 -10.54 9.42
N PHE A 157 3.91 -9.57 10.31
CA PHE A 157 2.81 -8.77 10.82
C PHE A 157 2.98 -7.30 10.44
N TYR A 158 1.86 -6.60 10.40
CA TYR A 158 1.82 -5.15 10.36
C TYR A 158 0.75 -4.65 11.33
N HIS A 159 0.99 -3.50 11.95
CA HIS A 159 0.05 -2.84 12.84
C HIS A 159 -0.44 -3.77 13.98
N GLY A 160 0.49 -4.47 14.60
CA GLY A 160 0.23 -5.36 15.72
C GLY A 160 -0.34 -6.73 15.32
N ASN A 161 -1.56 -6.79 14.81
CA ASN A 161 -2.27 -8.06 14.60
C ASN A 161 -2.56 -8.41 13.14
N THR A 162 -2.29 -7.51 12.20
CA THR A 162 -2.53 -7.79 10.78
C THR A 162 -1.47 -8.73 10.23
N ILE A 163 -1.86 -9.94 9.92
CA ILE A 163 -0.97 -10.94 9.32
C ILE A 163 -0.83 -10.62 7.82
N LEU A 164 0.40 -10.29 7.40
CA LEU A 164 0.75 -10.07 6.00
C LEU A 164 1.20 -11.36 5.32
N PHE A 165 1.78 -12.25 6.09
CA PHE A 165 2.25 -13.56 5.66
C PHE A 165 2.37 -14.49 6.87
N CYS A 166 2.04 -15.76 6.67
CA CYS A 166 2.20 -16.83 7.64
C CYS A 166 2.75 -18.06 6.92
N SER A 167 3.81 -18.65 7.47
CA SER A 167 4.39 -19.87 6.92
C SER A 167 3.44 -21.06 7.07
N GLU A 168 3.23 -21.79 5.99
CA GLU A 168 2.45 -23.03 6.02
C GLU A 168 3.18 -24.14 6.81
N PHE A 169 2.40 -25.06 7.38
CA PHE A 169 2.94 -26.22 8.06
C PHE A 169 3.77 -27.09 7.08
N ASN A 170 5.02 -27.36 7.45
CA ASN A 170 5.95 -28.24 6.73
C ASN A 170 6.56 -27.73 5.40
N LYS A 171 6.43 -26.46 5.06
CA LYS A 171 7.17 -25.87 3.94
C LYS A 171 8.19 -24.85 4.44
N PRO A 172 9.42 -24.84 3.93
CA PRO A 172 10.38 -23.79 4.21
C PRO A 172 9.95 -22.53 3.42
N ASP A 173 9.47 -21.52 4.15
CA ASP A 173 8.97 -20.27 3.52
C ASP A 173 9.77 -19.05 3.95
N LEU A 174 11.00 -19.25 4.49
CA LEU A 174 11.85 -18.16 4.95
C LEU A 174 12.14 -17.16 3.84
N GLU A 175 12.56 -17.63 2.67
CA GLU A 175 12.86 -16.77 1.52
C GLU A 175 11.66 -15.90 1.17
N ARG A 176 10.51 -16.53 0.97
CA ARG A 176 9.27 -15.81 0.64
C ARG A 176 8.89 -14.80 1.72
N GLY A 177 8.99 -15.18 3.00
CA GLY A 177 8.71 -14.29 4.13
C GLY A 177 9.63 -13.07 4.14
N TYR A 178 10.94 -13.25 4.00
CA TYR A 178 11.88 -12.13 3.96
C TYR A 178 11.69 -11.23 2.75
N LEU A 179 11.37 -11.78 1.58
CA LEU A 179 11.03 -10.99 0.38
C LEU A 179 9.74 -10.18 0.58
N ILE A 180 8.73 -10.75 1.24
CA ILE A 180 7.51 -10.02 1.60
C ILE A 180 7.83 -8.90 2.58
N ALA A 181 8.63 -9.17 3.63
CA ALA A 181 9.04 -8.15 4.59
C ALA A 181 9.79 -6.99 3.90
N PHE A 182 10.76 -7.30 3.05
CA PHE A 182 11.49 -6.32 2.24
C PHE A 182 10.54 -5.47 1.40
N ASN A 183 9.65 -6.10 0.63
CA ASN A 183 8.70 -5.39 -0.23
C ASN A 183 7.73 -4.50 0.57
N LYS A 184 7.29 -4.94 1.74
CA LYS A 184 6.41 -4.12 2.60
C LYS A 184 7.15 -2.93 3.21
N CYS A 185 8.41 -3.09 3.63
CA CYS A 185 9.25 -1.98 4.07
C CYS A 185 9.48 -0.96 2.94
N ARG A 186 9.77 -1.45 1.73
CA ARG A 186 9.87 -0.62 0.52
C ARG A 186 8.60 0.18 0.29
N MET A 187 7.43 -0.45 0.39
CA MET A 187 6.15 0.23 0.24
C MET A 187 5.92 1.30 1.31
N ILE A 188 6.33 1.10 2.56
CA ILE A 188 6.27 2.14 3.60
C ILE A 188 7.09 3.37 3.19
N ASN A 189 8.32 3.16 2.70
CA ASN A 189 9.16 4.26 2.24
C ASN A 189 8.54 5.02 1.06
N ILE A 190 7.93 4.30 0.12
CA ILE A 190 7.22 4.90 -1.01
C ILE A 190 6.00 5.67 -0.52
N TYR A 191 5.22 5.11 0.41
CA TYR A 191 4.10 5.80 1.03
C TYR A 191 4.53 7.14 1.63
N HIS A 192 5.62 7.16 2.41
CA HIS A 192 6.11 8.40 3.00
C HIS A 192 6.49 9.45 1.94
N LYS A 193 7.13 9.03 0.84
CA LYS A 193 7.46 9.93 -0.27
C LYS A 193 6.20 10.48 -0.95
N ILE A 194 5.19 9.65 -1.18
CA ILE A 194 3.91 10.07 -1.74
C ILE A 194 3.22 11.06 -0.79
N MET A 195 3.19 10.76 0.51
CA MET A 195 2.53 11.62 1.50
C MET A 195 3.17 13.00 1.63
N VAL A 196 4.48 13.12 1.47
CA VAL A 196 5.14 14.45 1.40
C VAL A 196 4.56 15.28 0.26
N ASN A 197 4.32 14.68 -0.91
CA ASN A 197 3.70 15.38 -2.03
C ASN A 197 2.22 15.69 -1.77
N ILE A 198 1.50 14.75 -1.16
CA ILE A 198 0.08 14.93 -0.81
C ILE A 198 -0.09 16.07 0.19
N THR A 199 0.72 16.13 1.24
CA THR A 199 0.63 17.19 2.26
C THR A 199 0.97 18.58 1.73
N ASN A 200 1.73 18.68 0.66
CA ASN A 200 1.96 19.92 -0.07
C ASN A 200 0.71 20.40 -0.85
N ILE A 201 -0.22 19.50 -1.15
CA ILE A 201 -1.47 19.80 -1.88
C ILE A 201 -2.62 19.97 -0.90
N ILE A 202 -2.67 19.09 0.12
CA ILE A 202 -3.72 19.01 1.13
C ILE A 202 -3.05 18.99 2.51
N PRO A 203 -2.85 20.17 3.14
CA PRO A 203 -2.07 20.25 4.39
C PRO A 203 -2.75 19.64 5.61
N ASP A 204 -4.07 19.42 5.57
CA ASP A 204 -4.87 19.03 6.74
C ASP A 204 -4.95 17.51 6.97
N VAL A 205 -3.98 16.73 6.47
CA VAL A 205 -3.92 15.29 6.74
C VAL A 205 -3.51 15.07 8.19
N ASN A 206 -4.48 14.82 9.08
CA ASN A 206 -4.21 14.51 10.47
C ASN A 206 -3.62 13.09 10.66
N GLU A 207 -3.06 12.84 11.83
CA GLU A 207 -2.35 11.58 12.14
C GLU A 207 -3.25 10.35 12.00
N ASN A 208 -4.53 10.45 12.39
CA ASN A 208 -5.48 9.34 12.29
C ASN A 208 -5.79 8.99 10.82
N GLU A 209 -6.05 10.00 9.99
CA GLU A 209 -6.28 9.77 8.56
C GLU A 209 -5.00 9.26 7.88
N ASN A 210 -3.83 9.80 8.22
CA ASN A 210 -2.55 9.31 7.71
C ASN A 210 -2.33 7.82 8.04
N ARG A 211 -2.68 7.39 9.26
CA ARG A 211 -2.60 5.98 9.67
C ARG A 211 -3.53 5.09 8.85
N LYS A 212 -4.79 5.48 8.68
CA LYS A 212 -5.76 4.72 7.87
C LYS A 212 -5.32 4.61 6.40
N LEU A 213 -4.84 5.70 5.81
CA LEU A 213 -4.34 5.74 4.45
C LEU A 213 -3.09 4.85 4.28
N LYS A 214 -2.18 4.86 5.26
CA LYS A 214 -1.01 3.98 5.28
C LYS A 214 -1.41 2.51 5.35
N TYR A 215 -2.37 2.19 6.22
CA TYR A 215 -2.91 0.83 6.33
C TYR A 215 -3.52 0.37 5.00
N LEU A 216 -4.39 1.18 4.41
CA LEU A 216 -4.99 0.90 3.10
C LEU A 216 -3.92 0.64 2.03
N PHE A 217 -2.88 1.48 1.96
CA PHE A 217 -1.81 1.35 0.98
C PHE A 217 -1.01 0.05 1.15
N LEU A 218 -0.72 -0.35 2.37
CA LEU A 218 0.08 -1.55 2.68
C LEU A 218 -0.72 -2.84 2.60
N VAL A 219 -1.94 -2.84 3.13
CA VAL A 219 -2.77 -4.04 3.28
C VAL A 219 -3.75 -4.17 2.12
N GLY A 220 -4.35 -3.06 1.68
CA GLY A 220 -5.36 -3.03 0.61
C GLY A 220 -6.76 -3.27 1.10
N ALA A 221 -7.00 -3.01 2.37
CA ALA A 221 -8.30 -3.11 3.00
C ALA A 221 -8.44 -2.00 4.05
N MET A 222 -9.64 -1.77 4.52
CA MET A 222 -9.90 -0.87 5.65
C MET A 222 -9.37 -1.48 6.94
N GLU A 223 -8.77 -0.66 7.80
CA GLU A 223 -8.42 -1.03 9.18
C GLU A 223 -9.72 -1.37 9.94
N LYS A 224 -9.77 -2.55 10.56
CA LYS A 224 -10.93 -3.03 11.33
C LYS A 224 -10.85 -2.61 12.78
#